data_c7ecdceeea0c1de7b8aa76fef13309ca
#
_entry.id   c7ecdceeea0c1de7b8aa76fef13309ca
#
_cell.length_a   1.000
_cell.length_b   1.000
_cell.length_c   1.000
_cell.angle_alpha   90.00
_cell.angle_beta   90.00
_cell.angle_gamma   90.00
#
_symmetry.space_group_name_H-M   'P 1'
#
loop_
_entity.id
_entity.type
_entity.pdbx_description
1 polymer ?
#
loop_
_entity_poly.entity_id
_entity_poly.type
_entity_poly.pdbx_seq_one_letter_code
_entity_poly.pdbx_strand_id
1 'polypeptide(L)'
;MKKTSNRLRSLGAVLAVLALLLALAVPAFAVEGGFADLYYRMFDDAEVLTEDEDNELEDALEELSLRQSFDVTIATIESMESVGADSMEQFADDLYDYCQYGYGPDMDGVLLLVSVGDRKWHISTCG
;
A
#
# COMPACT_ATOMS: atom_id res chain seq x y z
N MET A 1 38.81 27.49 -45.63
CA MET A 1 37.42 27.70 -45.20
C MET A 1 36.60 26.42 -44.97
N LYS A 2 37.17 25.24 -45.06
CA LYS A 2 36.43 23.97 -44.80
C LYS A 2 36.46 23.45 -43.34
N LYS A 3 37.19 24.11 -42.44
CA LYS A 3 37.41 23.61 -41.07
C LYS A 3 36.34 24.08 -40.06
N THR A 4 35.58 25.17 -40.38
CA THR A 4 34.53 25.69 -39.51
C THR A 4 33.21 24.96 -39.65
N SER A 5 32.93 24.40 -40.82
CA SER A 5 31.66 23.67 -41.07
C SER A 5 31.58 22.33 -40.31
N ASN A 6 32.71 21.66 -40.10
CA ASN A 6 32.74 20.39 -39.36
C ASN A 6 32.58 20.59 -37.85
N ARG A 7 33.04 21.72 -37.31
CA ARG A 7 32.87 22.05 -35.89
C ARG A 7 31.43 22.42 -35.57
N LEU A 8 30.74 23.13 -36.46
CA LEU A 8 29.31 23.42 -36.30
C LEU A 8 28.44 22.15 -36.41
N ARG A 9 28.80 21.20 -37.29
CA ARG A 9 28.08 19.94 -37.43
C ARG A 9 28.29 19.02 -36.20
N SER A 10 29.50 19.01 -35.64
CA SER A 10 29.79 18.25 -34.41
C SER A 10 29.12 18.88 -33.18
N LEU A 11 29.04 20.22 -33.12
CA LEU A 11 28.33 20.90 -32.03
C LEU A 11 26.83 20.60 -32.07
N GLY A 12 26.23 20.62 -33.27
CA GLY A 12 24.81 20.24 -33.47
C GLY A 12 24.51 18.81 -33.10
N ALA A 13 25.41 17.88 -33.43
CA ALA A 13 25.27 16.48 -33.05
C ALA A 13 25.38 16.25 -31.53
N VAL A 14 26.32 16.95 -30.88
CA VAL A 14 26.47 16.88 -29.40
C VAL A 14 25.26 17.48 -28.69
N LEU A 15 24.72 18.59 -29.17
CA LEU A 15 23.51 19.21 -28.65
C LEU A 15 22.28 18.32 -28.86
N ALA A 16 22.16 17.62 -29.99
CA ALA A 16 21.07 16.70 -30.27
C ALA A 16 21.14 15.46 -29.38
N VAL A 17 22.33 14.92 -29.11
CA VAL A 17 22.54 13.79 -28.18
C VAL A 17 22.25 14.21 -26.74
N LEU A 18 22.65 15.41 -26.34
CA LEU A 18 22.37 15.96 -25.01
C LEU A 18 20.86 16.19 -24.81
N ALA A 19 20.16 16.72 -25.83
CA ALA A 19 18.71 16.89 -25.82
C ALA A 19 17.98 15.55 -25.77
N LEU A 20 18.50 14.52 -26.46
CA LEU A 20 17.94 13.17 -26.44
C LEU A 20 18.15 12.49 -25.07
N LEU A 21 19.30 12.71 -24.43
CA LEU A 21 19.59 12.22 -23.07
C LEU A 21 18.73 12.93 -22.01
N LEU A 22 18.43 14.22 -22.20
CA LEU A 22 17.47 14.94 -21.33
C LEU A 22 16.02 14.49 -21.54
N ALA A 23 15.65 14.07 -22.75
CA ALA A 23 14.32 13.55 -23.05
C ALA A 23 14.10 12.13 -22.51
N LEU A 24 15.21 11.38 -22.27
CA LEU A 24 15.20 10.08 -21.61
C LEU A 24 15.32 10.19 -20.07
N ALA A 25 15.57 11.36 -19.53
CA ALA A 25 15.26 11.67 -18.14
C ALA A 25 13.72 11.67 -18.02
N VAL A 26 13.12 10.49 -18.06
CA VAL A 26 11.80 10.28 -17.49
C VAL A 26 11.92 10.90 -16.11
N PRO A 27 11.13 11.93 -15.75
CA PRO A 27 11.03 12.26 -14.35
C PRO A 27 10.68 10.93 -13.72
N ALA A 28 11.54 10.42 -12.87
CA ALA A 28 11.07 9.53 -11.85
C ALA A 28 9.99 10.37 -11.16
N PHE A 29 8.75 10.23 -11.62
CA PHE A 29 7.65 10.43 -10.72
C PHE A 29 8.01 9.44 -9.61
N ALA A 30 8.71 9.93 -8.60
CA ALA A 30 8.51 9.43 -7.29
C ALA A 30 6.99 9.46 -7.19
N VAL A 31 6.38 8.30 -7.33
CA VAL A 31 5.08 8.05 -6.78
C VAL A 31 5.33 8.29 -5.31
N GLU A 32 5.18 9.55 -4.89
CA GLU A 32 5.05 9.94 -3.49
C GLU A 32 3.68 9.51 -2.97
N GLY A 33 3.05 8.53 -3.59
CA GLY A 33 2.08 7.63 -3.05
C GLY A 33 2.81 6.34 -2.85
N GLY A 34 3.57 6.22 -1.79
CA GLY A 34 3.98 4.93 -1.29
C GLY A 34 2.71 4.12 -1.02
N PHE A 35 2.85 2.81 -0.86
CA PHE A 35 1.77 1.89 -0.47
C PHE A 35 0.91 2.35 0.72
N ALA A 36 1.28 3.43 1.39
CA ALA A 36 0.49 4.14 2.39
C ALA A 36 -0.88 4.65 1.89
N ASP A 37 -1.01 4.98 0.59
CA ASP A 37 -2.29 5.40 0.01
C ASP A 37 -3.22 4.22 -0.30
N LEU A 38 -2.73 2.98 -0.22
CA LEU A 38 -3.51 1.74 -0.32
C LEU A 38 -3.70 1.07 1.05
N TYR A 39 -3.30 1.74 2.11
CA TYR A 39 -3.33 1.22 3.45
C TYR A 39 -4.67 1.58 4.12
N TYR A 40 -5.61 0.65 4.03
CA TYR A 40 -6.89 0.74 4.71
C TYR A 40 -6.83 -0.04 6.01
N ARG A 41 -7.25 0.58 7.13
CA ARG A 41 -7.37 -0.07 8.43
C ARG A 41 -8.65 -0.87 8.56
N MET A 42 -9.66 -0.51 7.74
CA MET A 42 -10.88 -1.29 7.59
C MET A 42 -10.91 -1.96 6.22
N PHE A 43 -10.95 -3.27 6.19
CA PHE A 43 -11.05 -4.08 4.98
C PHE A 43 -12.31 -4.93 5.04
N ASP A 44 -13.39 -4.47 4.41
CA ASP A 44 -14.71 -5.11 4.44
C ASP A 44 -14.97 -5.96 3.18
N ASP A 45 -14.24 -7.08 3.03
CA ASP A 45 -14.43 -8.03 1.91
C ASP A 45 -15.78 -8.77 2.00
N ALA A 46 -16.34 -8.91 3.20
CA ALA A 46 -17.65 -9.51 3.40
C ALA A 46 -18.83 -8.56 3.07
N GLU A 47 -18.55 -7.29 2.75
CA GLU A 47 -19.56 -6.27 2.43
C GLU A 47 -20.69 -6.16 3.48
N VAL A 48 -20.31 -6.24 4.76
CA VAL A 48 -21.28 -6.16 5.88
C VAL A 48 -21.56 -4.74 6.34
N LEU A 49 -20.73 -3.79 5.93
CA LEU A 49 -20.86 -2.36 6.21
C LEU A 49 -21.44 -1.63 4.99
N THR A 50 -22.13 -0.53 5.24
CA THR A 50 -22.42 0.46 4.20
C THR A 50 -21.14 1.29 3.94
N GLU A 51 -21.09 1.97 2.80
CA GLU A 51 -19.97 2.86 2.46
C GLU A 51 -19.73 3.94 3.53
N ASP A 52 -20.82 4.50 4.10
CA ASP A 52 -20.71 5.52 5.16
C ASP A 52 -20.13 4.91 6.45
N GLU A 53 -20.58 3.72 6.85
CA GLU A 53 -20.09 3.00 8.03
C GLU A 53 -18.62 2.57 7.88
N ASP A 54 -18.23 2.11 6.69
CA ASP A 54 -16.86 1.73 6.37
C ASP A 54 -15.92 2.94 6.49
N ASN A 55 -16.29 4.08 5.88
CA ASN A 55 -15.52 5.31 5.96
C ASN A 55 -15.42 5.85 7.41
N GLU A 56 -16.54 5.82 8.17
CA GLU A 56 -16.55 6.28 9.57
C GLU A 56 -15.64 5.40 10.44
N LEU A 57 -15.64 4.09 10.20
CA LEU A 57 -14.79 3.16 10.94
C LEU A 57 -13.32 3.29 10.53
N GLU A 58 -13.02 3.48 9.24
CA GLU A 58 -11.67 3.76 8.76
C GLU A 58 -11.07 5.00 9.44
N ASP A 59 -11.82 6.12 9.45
CA ASP A 59 -11.40 7.36 10.10
C ASP A 59 -11.16 7.16 11.61
N ALA A 60 -12.02 6.42 12.28
CA ALA A 60 -11.90 6.13 13.70
C ALA A 60 -10.68 5.26 14.02
N LEU A 61 -10.40 4.25 13.19
CA LEU A 61 -9.24 3.37 13.32
C LEU A 61 -7.94 4.14 13.05
N GLU A 62 -7.93 5.05 12.07
CA GLU A 62 -6.79 5.91 11.80
C GLU A 62 -6.48 6.82 12.98
N GLU A 63 -7.49 7.54 13.48
CA GLU A 63 -7.32 8.42 14.65
C GLU A 63 -6.80 7.63 15.86
N LEU A 64 -7.37 6.46 16.12
CA LEU A 64 -6.96 5.59 17.23
C LEU A 64 -5.51 5.15 17.08
N SER A 65 -5.13 4.66 15.89
CA SER A 65 -3.79 4.16 15.60
C SER A 65 -2.73 5.24 15.77
N LEU A 66 -2.97 6.43 15.23
CA LEU A 66 -2.06 7.56 15.37
C LEU A 66 -1.94 8.02 16.82
N ARG A 67 -3.04 8.10 17.55
CA ARG A 67 -3.05 8.52 18.97
C ARG A 67 -2.29 7.55 19.87
N GLN A 68 -2.36 6.26 19.56
CA GLN A 68 -1.73 5.23 20.38
C GLN A 68 -0.30 4.89 19.92
N SER A 69 0.15 5.38 18.74
CA SER A 69 1.37 4.92 18.08
C SER A 69 1.41 3.39 17.96
N PHE A 70 0.27 2.81 17.64
CA PHE A 70 0.01 1.38 17.57
C PHE A 70 -1.10 1.14 16.55
N ASP A 71 -0.87 0.27 15.58
CA ASP A 71 -1.82 0.09 14.49
C ASP A 71 -3.00 -0.80 14.91
N VAL A 72 -4.22 -0.35 14.63
CA VAL A 72 -5.44 -1.09 14.92
C VAL A 72 -6.21 -1.26 13.62
N THR A 73 -6.34 -2.50 13.16
CA THR A 73 -6.93 -2.85 11.89
C THR A 73 -8.03 -3.90 12.04
N ILE A 74 -9.02 -3.85 11.15
CA ILE A 74 -10.14 -4.81 11.11
C ILE A 74 -10.28 -5.32 9.68
N ALA A 75 -10.45 -6.62 9.52
CA ALA A 75 -10.79 -7.24 8.24
C ALA A 75 -12.01 -8.15 8.40
N THR A 76 -12.94 -8.07 7.47
CA THR A 76 -14.05 -9.01 7.35
C THR A 76 -13.90 -9.83 6.07
N ILE A 77 -14.23 -11.11 6.14
CA ILE A 77 -14.31 -12.03 5.00
C ILE A 77 -15.63 -12.80 5.06
N GLU A 78 -16.16 -13.18 3.91
CA GLU A 78 -17.38 -13.98 3.86
C GLU A 78 -17.18 -15.35 4.53
N SER A 79 -16.12 -16.07 4.14
CA SER A 79 -15.75 -17.37 4.75
C SER A 79 -14.28 -17.68 4.49
N MET A 80 -13.73 -18.63 5.24
CA MET A 80 -12.40 -19.16 5.00
C MET A 80 -12.28 -19.82 3.62
N GLU A 81 -13.34 -20.50 3.17
CA GLU A 81 -13.40 -21.11 1.85
C GLU A 81 -13.32 -20.06 0.73
N SER A 82 -13.99 -18.89 0.89
CA SER A 82 -13.99 -17.83 -0.13
C SER A 82 -12.61 -17.24 -0.40
N VAL A 83 -11.75 -17.22 0.61
CA VAL A 83 -10.36 -16.74 0.52
C VAL A 83 -9.34 -17.87 0.32
N GLY A 84 -9.80 -19.12 0.24
CA GLY A 84 -8.94 -20.29 0.03
C GLY A 84 -7.99 -20.58 1.20
N ALA A 85 -8.40 -20.25 2.43
CA ALA A 85 -7.58 -20.40 3.61
C ALA A 85 -8.07 -21.54 4.52
N ASP A 86 -7.13 -22.27 5.10
CA ASP A 86 -7.42 -23.41 5.98
C ASP A 86 -7.42 -23.03 7.46
N SER A 87 -6.73 -21.95 7.83
CA SER A 87 -6.54 -21.50 9.21
C SER A 87 -6.78 -20.00 9.35
N MET A 88 -7.64 -19.59 10.29
CA MET A 88 -7.88 -18.19 10.64
C MET A 88 -6.61 -17.49 11.11
N GLU A 89 -5.82 -18.18 11.94
CA GLU A 89 -4.55 -17.66 12.46
C GLU A 89 -3.57 -17.40 11.33
N GLN A 90 -3.30 -18.40 10.50
CA GLN A 90 -2.37 -18.26 9.39
C GLN A 90 -2.82 -17.18 8.40
N PHE A 91 -4.11 -17.15 8.06
CA PHE A 91 -4.63 -16.13 7.13
C PHE A 91 -4.53 -14.72 7.72
N ALA A 92 -4.81 -14.54 9.01
CA ALA A 92 -4.67 -13.24 9.68
C ALA A 92 -3.21 -12.77 9.71
N ASP A 93 -2.27 -13.66 10.00
CA ASP A 93 -0.84 -13.35 10.01
C ASP A 93 -0.33 -13.02 8.59
N ASP A 94 -0.71 -13.82 7.60
CA ASP A 94 -0.37 -13.58 6.19
C ASP A 94 -0.97 -12.25 5.69
N LEU A 95 -2.20 -11.92 6.08
CA LEU A 95 -2.85 -10.65 5.73
C LEU A 95 -2.16 -9.47 6.38
N TYR A 96 -1.77 -9.60 7.65
CA TYR A 96 -1.03 -8.59 8.40
C TYR A 96 0.28 -8.25 7.69
N ASP A 97 1.05 -9.27 7.33
CA ASP A 97 2.33 -9.12 6.63
C ASP A 97 2.16 -8.59 5.20
N TYR A 98 1.19 -9.10 4.46
CA TYR A 98 0.92 -8.70 3.07
C TYR A 98 0.50 -7.23 2.97
N CYS A 99 -0.40 -6.78 3.85
CA CYS A 99 -0.85 -5.40 3.91
C CYS A 99 0.15 -4.47 4.58
N GLN A 100 1.23 -5.02 5.15
CA GLN A 100 2.23 -4.26 5.90
C GLN A 100 1.61 -3.45 7.05
N TYR A 101 0.64 -4.04 7.74
CA TYR A 101 0.07 -3.46 8.94
C TYR A 101 1.14 -3.32 10.03
N GLY A 102 0.92 -2.36 10.92
CA GLY A 102 1.81 -2.10 12.04
C GLY A 102 2.39 -0.70 12.03
N TYR A 103 2.59 -0.15 13.21
CA TYR A 103 3.11 1.20 13.43
C TYR A 103 4.60 1.15 13.73
N GLY A 104 5.36 2.04 13.07
CA GLY A 104 6.78 2.20 13.32
C GLY A 104 7.67 1.04 12.84
N PRO A 105 8.96 1.04 13.21
CA PRO A 105 9.94 0.06 12.70
C PRO A 105 9.72 -1.36 13.23
N ASP A 106 9.05 -1.51 14.37
CA ASP A 106 8.75 -2.81 14.99
C ASP A 106 7.40 -3.38 14.52
N MET A 107 6.69 -2.63 13.65
CA MET A 107 5.39 -3.04 13.09
C MET A 107 4.34 -3.33 14.16
N ASP A 108 4.33 -2.50 15.22
CA ASP A 108 3.44 -2.67 16.38
C ASP A 108 1.97 -2.53 16.00
N GLY A 109 1.16 -3.53 16.27
CA GLY A 109 -0.25 -3.44 15.93
C GLY A 109 -1.07 -4.70 16.21
N VAL A 110 -2.35 -4.60 15.86
CA VAL A 110 -3.34 -5.65 16.00
C VAL A 110 -4.26 -5.68 14.79
N LEU A 111 -4.55 -6.88 14.30
CA LEU A 111 -5.57 -7.14 13.30
C LEU A 111 -6.67 -8.01 13.90
N LEU A 112 -7.92 -7.52 13.86
CA LEU A 112 -9.11 -8.33 14.09
C LEU A 112 -9.62 -8.86 12.74
N LEU A 113 -9.53 -10.17 12.53
CA LEU A 113 -10.13 -10.86 11.38
C LEU A 113 -11.48 -11.47 11.78
N VAL A 114 -12.52 -11.19 11.01
CA VAL A 114 -13.86 -11.75 11.21
C VAL A 114 -14.30 -12.52 9.96
N SER A 115 -14.58 -13.81 10.09
CA SER A 115 -15.25 -14.61 9.06
C SER A 115 -16.74 -14.69 9.36
N VAL A 116 -17.53 -13.93 8.60
CA VAL A 116 -18.95 -13.71 8.88
C VAL A 116 -19.76 -14.99 8.69
N GLY A 117 -19.58 -15.65 7.54
CA GLY A 117 -20.30 -16.90 7.22
C GLY A 117 -19.91 -18.07 8.14
N ASP A 118 -18.66 -18.17 8.53
CA ASP A 118 -18.18 -19.20 9.47
C ASP A 118 -18.47 -18.88 10.93
N ARG A 119 -18.87 -17.63 11.25
CA ARG A 119 -19.05 -17.10 12.61
C ARG A 119 -17.82 -17.29 13.48
N LYS A 120 -16.66 -16.99 12.91
CA LYS A 120 -15.35 -17.09 13.56
C LYS A 120 -14.64 -15.76 13.55
N TRP A 121 -13.73 -15.59 14.47
CA TRP A 121 -12.82 -14.45 14.50
C TRP A 121 -11.45 -14.84 15.02
N HIS A 122 -10.46 -14.07 14.69
CA HIS A 122 -9.09 -14.22 15.18
C HIS A 122 -8.46 -12.84 15.37
N ILE A 123 -7.60 -12.71 16.35
CA ILE A 123 -6.78 -11.52 16.58
C ILE A 123 -5.33 -11.90 16.36
N SER A 124 -4.69 -11.26 15.39
CA SER A 124 -3.25 -11.31 15.18
C SER A 124 -2.59 -10.06 15.74
N THR A 125 -1.45 -10.20 16.38
CA THR A 125 -0.69 -9.09 16.99
C THR A 125 0.76 -9.17 16.60
N CYS A 126 1.39 -8.01 16.39
CA CYS A 126 2.83 -7.84 16.18
C CYS A 126 3.35 -6.78 17.16
N GLY A 127 4.61 -6.96 17.65
CA GLY A 127 5.27 -6.03 18.58
C GLY A 127 5.60 -6.60 19.94
#